data_8b6ccf135a7d9d2fe779e7266207e5e1
#
_entry.id   8b6ccf135a7d9d2fe779e7266207e5e1
#
_cell.length_a   1.000
_cell.length_b   1.000
_cell.length_c   1.000
_cell.angle_alpha   90.00
_cell.angle_beta   90.00
_cell.angle_gamma   90.00
#
_symmetry.space_group_name_H-M   'P 1'
#
loop_
_entity.id
_entity.type
_entity.pdbx_description
1 polymer ?
#
loop_
_entity_poly.entity_id
_entity_poly.type
_entity_poly.pdbx_seq_one_letter_code
_entity_poly.pdbx_strand_id
1 'polypeptide(L)'
;MRVDLQGGSVEFKARESVVSKIEASLQPGFEPVQPKYAATVMLVRDSAPFQTEYRIESDHFPPDFPTGQELEVFMLRRVKTMEFVPDAVVFPGGRVDDRDSNPNLPWCGPAPAEWAELMGCTEDVARRVVVAAAREVFEECGVLLAGPDEHSVVQDLSDPSWQEDRTALENHEIAFADMLILRGLVLRTDLLGLISNFCTPEFETKRYDTFFFSALMPEGQVADGETSEAQIADWVTPAYAMRAGDAGNWLLLAPTVYNLTCIASAQNAKEFVETRRRLTRFMSYPIKKEDGTFMLHCDFPKRK
;
A
#
# COMPACT_ATOMS: atom_id res chain seq x y z
N MET A 1 -9.03 16.25 3.05
CA MET A 1 -9.99 15.71 2.06
C MET A 1 -10.53 14.38 2.60
N ARG A 2 -11.84 14.15 2.58
CA ARG A 2 -12.43 12.88 3.07
C ARG A 2 -13.18 12.24 1.92
N VAL A 3 -13.03 10.93 1.79
CA VAL A 3 -13.81 10.11 0.87
C VAL A 3 -15.07 9.65 1.62
N ASP A 4 -16.25 9.88 1.05
CA ASP A 4 -17.48 9.32 1.60
C ASP A 4 -17.56 7.82 1.24
N LEU A 5 -17.35 6.96 2.22
CA LEU A 5 -17.45 5.50 2.05
C LEU A 5 -18.89 5.01 1.81
N GLN A 6 -19.88 5.90 1.99
CA GLN A 6 -21.30 5.64 1.64
C GLN A 6 -21.58 5.78 0.13
N GLY A 7 -20.55 6.09 -0.65
CA GLY A 7 -20.59 6.33 -2.09
C GLY A 7 -20.45 7.81 -2.41
N GLY A 8 -19.70 8.11 -3.42
CA GLY A 8 -19.41 9.47 -3.84
C GLY A 8 -18.33 9.50 -4.89
N SER A 9 -17.77 10.66 -5.12
CA SER A 9 -16.62 10.82 -6.00
C SER A 9 -15.65 11.84 -5.39
N VAL A 10 -14.40 11.74 -5.82
CA VAL A 10 -13.35 12.70 -5.47
C VAL A 10 -12.81 13.31 -6.75
N GLU A 11 -12.67 14.61 -6.75
CA GLU A 11 -12.02 15.35 -7.83
C GLU A 11 -10.72 15.99 -7.35
N PHE A 12 -9.67 15.81 -8.13
CA PHE A 12 -8.37 16.46 -7.94
C PHE A 12 -8.05 17.30 -9.16
N LYS A 13 -7.52 18.50 -8.98
CA LYS A 13 -7.01 19.27 -10.11
C LYS A 13 -5.83 18.52 -10.73
N ALA A 14 -5.90 18.29 -12.04
CA ALA A 14 -4.79 17.70 -12.79
C ALA A 14 -3.56 18.63 -12.69
N ARG A 15 -2.39 18.04 -12.39
CA ARG A 15 -1.14 18.80 -12.37
C ARG A 15 -0.75 19.18 -13.79
N GLU A 16 -0.07 20.31 -13.94
CA GLU A 16 0.42 20.76 -15.25
C GLU A 16 1.26 19.69 -15.98
N SER A 17 2.04 18.92 -15.23
CA SER A 17 2.87 17.83 -15.76
C SER A 17 2.09 16.68 -16.41
N VAL A 18 0.80 16.55 -16.16
CA VAL A 18 -0.02 15.48 -16.77
C VAL A 18 -1.04 16.01 -17.78
N VAL A 19 -1.23 17.32 -17.90
CA VAL A 19 -2.19 17.93 -18.85
C VAL A 19 -1.90 17.51 -20.29
N SER A 20 -0.64 17.59 -20.73
CA SER A 20 -0.25 17.18 -22.07
C SER A 20 -0.50 15.70 -22.37
N LYS A 21 -0.33 14.82 -21.35
CA LYS A 21 -0.65 13.40 -21.49
C LYS A 21 -2.16 13.17 -21.59
N ILE A 22 -2.95 13.91 -20.82
CA ILE A 22 -4.42 13.86 -20.91
C ILE A 22 -4.85 14.29 -22.31
N GLU A 23 -4.37 15.42 -22.81
CA GLU A 23 -4.70 15.91 -24.16
C GLU A 23 -4.29 14.92 -25.25
N ALA A 24 -3.13 14.28 -25.12
CA ALA A 24 -2.70 13.23 -26.04
C ALA A 24 -3.63 12.00 -25.99
N SER A 25 -4.10 11.62 -24.82
CA SER A 25 -5.00 10.47 -24.64
C SER A 25 -6.41 10.68 -25.24
N LEU A 26 -6.80 11.93 -25.46
CA LEU A 26 -8.09 12.26 -26.07
C LEU A 26 -8.02 12.28 -27.62
N GLN A 27 -6.86 12.04 -28.21
CA GLN A 27 -6.71 12.00 -29.68
C GLN A 27 -7.18 10.65 -30.26
N PRO A 28 -7.77 10.63 -31.47
CA PRO A 28 -8.11 9.40 -32.16
C PRO A 28 -6.89 8.48 -32.32
N GLY A 29 -7.09 7.18 -32.03
CA GLY A 29 -6.01 6.18 -32.14
C GLY A 29 -5.10 6.08 -30.92
N PHE A 30 -5.41 6.76 -29.83
CA PHE A 30 -4.69 6.53 -28.57
C PHE A 30 -4.94 5.13 -28.02
N GLU A 31 -3.85 4.42 -27.73
CA GLU A 31 -3.90 3.10 -27.08
C GLU A 31 -3.18 3.20 -25.73
N PRO A 32 -3.89 2.91 -24.61
CA PRO A 32 -3.28 2.98 -23.29
C PRO A 32 -2.28 1.83 -23.09
N VAL A 33 -1.18 2.15 -22.39
CA VAL A 33 -0.20 1.13 -21.96
C VAL A 33 -0.87 0.15 -21.01
N GLN A 34 -0.59 -1.15 -21.17
CA GLN A 34 -1.09 -2.17 -20.26
C GLN A 34 -0.47 -1.98 -18.86
N PRO A 35 -1.27 -1.97 -17.79
CA PRO A 35 -0.77 -1.80 -16.44
C PRO A 35 0.00 -3.05 -15.99
N LYS A 36 1.08 -2.84 -15.22
CA LYS A 36 1.78 -3.90 -14.51
C LYS A 36 1.16 -4.11 -13.15
N TYR A 37 1.14 -5.35 -12.67
CA TYR A 37 0.65 -5.63 -11.33
C TYR A 37 1.59 -5.08 -10.26
N ALA A 38 0.97 -4.61 -9.17
CA ALA A 38 1.67 -4.12 -7.98
C ALA A 38 0.88 -4.49 -6.72
N ALA A 39 1.57 -4.54 -5.60
CA ALA A 39 0.98 -4.79 -4.29
C ALA A 39 1.42 -3.71 -3.31
N THR A 40 0.50 -3.29 -2.45
CA THR A 40 0.74 -2.31 -1.40
C THR A 40 0.08 -2.80 -0.11
N VAL A 41 0.75 -2.64 1.02
CA VAL A 41 0.26 -3.14 2.31
C VAL A 41 0.12 -2.00 3.31
N MET A 42 -1.07 -1.85 3.85
CA MET A 42 -1.32 -1.02 5.02
C MET A 42 -0.97 -1.82 6.27
N LEU A 43 0.26 -1.69 6.75
CA LEU A 43 0.68 -2.27 8.01
C LEU A 43 0.08 -1.42 9.12
N VAL A 44 -0.76 -2.01 9.98
CA VAL A 44 -1.52 -1.30 11.00
C VAL A 44 -1.27 -1.87 12.39
N ARG A 45 -1.40 -1.02 13.38
CA ARG A 45 -1.41 -1.38 14.81
C ARG A 45 -2.36 -0.48 15.59
N ASP A 46 -2.76 -0.91 16.76
CA ASP A 46 -3.41 -0.01 17.71
C ASP A 46 -2.35 0.90 18.33
N SER A 47 -2.63 2.20 18.43
CA SER A 47 -1.72 3.16 19.04
C SER A 47 -1.52 2.82 20.53
N ALA A 48 -0.28 2.85 20.99
CA ALA A 48 -0.01 2.81 22.42
C ALA A 48 -0.53 4.11 23.07
N PRO A 49 -1.16 4.06 24.26
CA PRO A 49 -1.47 5.27 24.99
C PRO A 49 -0.16 6.05 25.24
N PHE A 50 -0.09 7.30 24.72
CA PHE A 50 1.02 8.23 24.93
C PHE A 50 2.29 8.15 24.05
N GLN A 51 2.25 7.66 22.82
CA GLN A 51 3.32 7.99 21.87
C GLN A 51 2.95 9.24 21.05
N THR A 52 3.43 10.41 21.50
CA THR A 52 3.15 11.73 20.89
C THR A 52 4.27 12.28 20.03
N GLU A 53 5.34 11.54 19.79
CA GLU A 53 6.44 12.00 18.95
C GLU A 53 6.44 11.28 17.59
N TYR A 54 5.78 11.90 16.63
CA TYR A 54 5.93 11.52 15.23
C TYR A 54 7.22 12.12 14.68
N ARG A 55 8.13 11.28 14.16
CA ARG A 55 9.43 11.71 13.60
C ARG A 55 9.31 12.43 12.26
N ILE A 56 8.13 12.43 11.64
CA ILE A 56 7.88 13.12 10.38
C ILE A 56 7.66 14.60 10.69
N GLU A 57 8.73 15.38 10.67
CA GLU A 57 8.84 16.84 10.87
C GLU A 57 7.63 17.53 11.51
N SER A 58 7.75 17.79 12.80
CA SER A 58 6.67 18.18 13.73
C SER A 58 6.42 19.68 13.85
N ASP A 59 7.00 20.54 13.03
CA ASP A 59 6.95 22.00 13.27
C ASP A 59 5.58 22.66 13.05
N HIS A 60 4.54 21.91 12.67
CA HIS A 60 3.21 22.47 12.34
C HIS A 60 2.03 21.68 12.88
N PHE A 61 2.10 21.19 14.12
CA PHE A 61 0.93 20.53 14.74
C PHE A 61 0.05 21.47 15.54
N PRO A 62 -1.28 21.47 15.33
CA PRO A 62 -2.18 22.06 16.30
C PRO A 62 -2.28 21.17 17.56
N PRO A 63 -2.40 21.77 18.76
CA PRO A 63 -2.37 21.07 20.05
C PRO A 63 -3.59 20.19 20.38
N ASP A 64 -4.57 20.08 19.48
CA ASP A 64 -5.84 19.40 19.73
C ASP A 64 -5.87 18.03 19.06
N PHE A 65 -4.97 17.12 19.48
CA PHE A 65 -5.05 15.73 19.08
C PHE A 65 -6.06 14.96 19.95
N PRO A 66 -7.00 14.18 19.36
CA PRO A 66 -7.82 13.28 20.15
C PRO A 66 -6.94 12.22 20.82
N THR A 67 -6.91 12.20 22.13
CA THR A 67 -6.21 11.20 22.95
C THR A 67 -7.09 9.97 23.15
N GLY A 68 -7.52 9.33 22.05
CA GLY A 68 -8.26 8.06 22.05
C GLY A 68 -7.37 6.93 21.52
N GLN A 69 -7.76 5.70 21.73
CA GLN A 69 -7.17 4.56 21.02
C GLN A 69 -7.43 4.77 19.52
N GLU A 70 -6.43 5.25 18.80
CA GLU A 70 -6.49 5.41 17.35
C GLU A 70 -5.64 4.31 16.71
N LEU A 71 -6.06 3.86 15.53
CA LEU A 71 -5.19 3.05 14.71
C LEU A 71 -4.05 3.89 14.16
N GLU A 72 -2.88 3.29 14.11
CA GLU A 72 -1.73 3.80 13.37
C GLU A 72 -1.47 2.93 12.16
N VAL A 73 -0.99 3.55 11.10
CA VAL A 73 -0.53 2.90 9.89
C VAL A 73 0.89 3.33 9.57
N PHE A 74 1.71 2.37 9.15
CA PHE A 74 3.08 2.66 8.74
C PHE A 74 3.09 3.30 7.36
N MET A 75 3.73 4.46 7.23
CA MET A 75 3.80 5.21 5.98
C MET A 75 5.23 5.63 5.66
N LEU A 76 5.51 5.70 4.37
CA LEU A 76 6.81 6.06 3.81
C LEU A 76 6.68 7.37 3.02
N ARG A 77 7.63 8.29 3.18
CA ARG A 77 7.80 9.43 2.28
C ARG A 77 8.86 9.09 1.25
N ARG A 78 8.45 9.00 -0.01
CA ARG A 78 9.32 8.61 -1.13
C ARG A 78 10.43 9.65 -1.35
N VAL A 79 11.64 9.17 -1.66
CA VAL A 79 12.73 10.07 -2.01
C VAL A 79 12.40 10.88 -3.27
N LYS A 80 12.91 12.12 -3.33
CA LYS A 80 12.62 13.06 -4.44
C LYS A 80 13.19 12.62 -5.79
N THR A 81 14.12 11.67 -5.80
CA THR A 81 14.76 11.13 -6.99
C THR A 81 13.98 10.01 -7.68
N MET A 82 12.89 9.53 -7.06
CA MET A 82 12.08 8.46 -7.67
C MET A 82 11.38 8.90 -8.94
N GLU A 83 11.36 8.00 -9.94
CA GLU A 83 10.73 8.27 -11.25
C GLU A 83 9.19 8.39 -11.18
N PHE A 84 8.54 7.67 -10.26
CA PHE A 84 7.08 7.65 -10.16
C PHE A 84 6.62 8.30 -8.86
N VAL A 85 5.93 9.42 -9.00
CA VAL A 85 5.38 10.26 -7.92
C VAL A 85 6.38 10.50 -6.78
N PRO A 86 7.48 11.24 -7.05
CA PRO A 86 8.44 11.61 -6.01
C PRO A 86 7.77 12.44 -4.91
N ASP A 87 8.33 12.36 -3.69
CA ASP A 87 7.89 13.11 -2.50
C ASP A 87 6.45 12.78 -2.02
N ALA A 88 5.80 11.75 -2.61
CA ALA A 88 4.52 11.28 -2.12
C ALA A 88 4.67 10.51 -0.81
N VAL A 89 3.66 10.63 0.05
CA VAL A 89 3.53 9.78 1.24
C VAL A 89 2.62 8.61 0.89
N VAL A 90 3.15 7.41 1.06
CA VAL A 90 2.56 6.16 0.58
C VAL A 90 2.63 5.07 1.66
N PHE A 91 1.90 3.99 1.47
CA PHE A 91 2.10 2.75 2.20
C PHE A 91 3.21 1.93 1.56
N PRO A 92 3.87 1.03 2.29
CA PRO A 92 4.83 0.08 1.74
C PRO A 92 4.26 -0.69 0.54
N GLY A 93 5.06 -0.85 -0.50
CA GLY A 93 4.64 -1.60 -1.66
C GLY A 93 5.33 -1.27 -2.96
N GLY A 94 5.31 -2.23 -3.87
CA GLY A 94 5.97 -2.10 -5.16
C GLY A 94 5.42 -3.02 -6.23
N ARG A 95 6.21 -3.18 -7.26
CA ARG A 95 5.85 -3.95 -8.45
C ARG A 95 5.98 -5.45 -8.18
N VAL A 96 5.02 -6.23 -8.69
CA VAL A 96 5.15 -7.69 -8.76
C VAL A 96 6.33 -8.05 -9.65
N ASP A 97 7.21 -8.90 -9.15
CA ASP A 97 8.36 -9.45 -9.85
C ASP A 97 8.03 -10.85 -10.39
N ASP A 98 8.73 -11.27 -11.47
CA ASP A 98 8.57 -12.64 -12.00
C ASP A 98 9.08 -13.70 -11.00
N ARG A 99 9.99 -13.33 -10.09
CA ARG A 99 10.51 -14.17 -9.01
C ARG A 99 9.49 -14.42 -7.87
N ASP A 100 8.38 -13.68 -7.84
CA ASP A 100 7.28 -13.91 -6.89
C ASP A 100 6.43 -15.15 -7.26
N SER A 101 6.77 -15.87 -8.31
CA SER A 101 5.95 -16.95 -8.90
C SER A 101 6.26 -18.37 -8.39
N ASN A 102 7.21 -18.57 -7.44
CA ASN A 102 7.65 -19.90 -7.04
C ASN A 102 6.49 -20.78 -6.51
N PRO A 103 6.10 -21.86 -7.21
CA PRO A 103 4.98 -22.71 -6.81
C PRO A 103 5.27 -23.62 -5.60
N ASN A 104 6.55 -23.75 -5.23
CA ASN A 104 7.00 -24.60 -4.13
C ASN A 104 7.09 -23.83 -2.79
N LEU A 105 6.77 -22.54 -2.77
CA LEU A 105 6.75 -21.76 -1.55
C LEU A 105 5.73 -22.35 -0.57
N PRO A 106 6.15 -22.75 0.65
CA PRO A 106 5.25 -23.16 1.71
C PRO A 106 4.27 -22.04 2.03
N TRP A 107 2.97 -22.36 2.05
CA TRP A 107 1.89 -21.39 2.04
C TRP A 107 0.85 -21.74 3.11
N CYS A 108 0.49 -20.78 3.97
CA CYS A 108 -0.61 -20.86 4.91
C CYS A 108 -1.64 -19.76 4.64
N GLY A 109 -2.91 -20.04 4.90
CA GLY A 109 -4.02 -19.14 4.65
C GLY A 109 -4.79 -19.47 3.35
N PRO A 110 -5.57 -18.53 2.81
CA PRO A 110 -6.34 -18.76 1.60
C PRO A 110 -5.45 -19.25 0.45
N ALA A 111 -5.87 -20.31 -0.22
CA ALA A 111 -5.13 -20.86 -1.37
C ALA A 111 -5.03 -19.83 -2.51
N PRO A 112 -4.01 -19.93 -3.38
CA PRO A 112 -3.91 -19.01 -4.53
C PRO A 112 -5.17 -18.93 -5.40
N ALA A 113 -5.92 -20.03 -5.53
CA ALA A 113 -7.21 -20.04 -6.21
C ALA A 113 -8.28 -19.21 -5.49
N GLU A 114 -8.32 -19.22 -4.15
CA GLU A 114 -9.24 -18.41 -3.36
C GLU A 114 -8.88 -16.91 -3.46
N TRP A 115 -7.58 -16.59 -3.43
CA TRP A 115 -7.11 -15.23 -3.70
C TRP A 115 -7.48 -14.76 -5.12
N ALA A 116 -7.37 -15.64 -6.12
CA ALA A 116 -7.75 -15.34 -7.50
C ALA A 116 -9.24 -14.98 -7.61
N GLU A 117 -10.11 -15.72 -6.91
CA GLU A 117 -11.54 -15.42 -6.85
C GLU A 117 -11.82 -14.07 -6.19
N LEU A 118 -11.18 -13.79 -5.04
CA LEU A 118 -11.30 -12.51 -4.33
C LEU A 118 -10.81 -11.32 -5.16
N MET A 119 -9.72 -11.51 -5.90
CA MET A 119 -9.06 -10.46 -6.69
C MET A 119 -9.64 -10.31 -8.10
N GLY A 120 -10.41 -11.29 -8.58
CA GLY A 120 -10.94 -11.30 -9.94
C GLY A 120 -9.86 -11.46 -11.02
N CYS A 121 -8.83 -12.27 -10.76
CA CYS A 121 -7.70 -12.50 -11.66
C CYS A 121 -7.37 -14.00 -11.77
N THR A 122 -6.30 -14.35 -12.49
CA THR A 122 -5.84 -15.74 -12.57
C THR A 122 -5.09 -16.15 -11.30
N GLU A 123 -5.04 -17.45 -11.01
CA GLU A 123 -4.34 -18.01 -9.85
C GLU A 123 -2.83 -17.63 -9.85
N ASP A 124 -2.19 -17.65 -11.02
CA ASP A 124 -0.79 -17.24 -11.15
C ASP A 124 -0.59 -15.76 -10.78
N VAL A 125 -1.48 -14.88 -11.24
CA VAL A 125 -1.45 -13.45 -10.88
C VAL A 125 -1.68 -13.28 -9.39
N ALA A 126 -2.68 -13.95 -8.82
CA ALA A 126 -3.00 -13.85 -7.41
C ALA A 126 -1.83 -14.30 -6.53
N ARG A 127 -1.23 -15.45 -6.84
CA ARG A 127 -0.02 -15.95 -6.15
C ARG A 127 1.08 -14.89 -6.13
N ARG A 128 1.45 -14.39 -7.30
CA ARG A 128 2.53 -13.39 -7.42
C ARG A 128 2.23 -12.10 -6.67
N VAL A 129 1.02 -11.60 -6.77
CA VAL A 129 0.62 -10.36 -6.07
C VAL A 129 0.66 -10.51 -4.55
N VAL A 130 0.21 -11.67 -4.03
CA VAL A 130 0.22 -11.94 -2.58
C VAL A 130 1.65 -12.13 -2.06
N VAL A 131 2.51 -12.83 -2.81
CA VAL A 131 3.93 -12.95 -2.47
C VAL A 131 4.61 -11.59 -2.50
N ALA A 132 4.37 -10.78 -3.54
CA ALA A 132 4.89 -9.42 -3.63
C ALA A 132 4.44 -8.57 -2.44
N ALA A 133 3.19 -8.66 -1.99
CA ALA A 133 2.71 -7.92 -0.83
C ALA A 133 3.54 -8.21 0.43
N ALA A 134 3.81 -9.48 0.71
CA ALA A 134 4.61 -9.87 1.87
C ALA A 134 6.10 -9.50 1.70
N ARG A 135 6.65 -9.63 0.49
CA ARG A 135 8.03 -9.27 0.16
C ARG A 135 8.28 -7.77 0.36
N GLU A 136 7.41 -6.93 -0.18
CA GLU A 136 7.54 -5.47 -0.08
C GLU A 136 7.47 -4.98 1.37
N VAL A 137 6.65 -5.60 2.21
CA VAL A 137 6.62 -5.28 3.65
C VAL A 137 7.94 -5.64 4.32
N PHE A 138 8.56 -6.76 3.94
CA PHE A 138 9.85 -7.12 4.48
C PHE A 138 10.98 -6.22 3.96
N GLU A 139 11.02 -5.94 2.65
CA GLU A 139 12.01 -5.06 2.03
C GLU A 139 11.93 -3.62 2.56
N GLU A 140 10.73 -3.03 2.64
CA GLU A 140 10.57 -1.62 2.97
C GLU A 140 10.40 -1.32 4.47
N CYS A 141 9.94 -2.31 5.26
CA CYS A 141 9.63 -2.10 6.68
C CYS A 141 10.37 -3.04 7.62
N GLY A 142 11.12 -4.04 7.13
CA GLY A 142 11.74 -5.05 7.98
C GLY A 142 10.75 -5.97 8.68
N VAL A 143 9.48 -6.03 8.25
CA VAL A 143 8.43 -6.83 8.88
C VAL A 143 8.14 -8.08 8.06
N LEU A 144 8.32 -9.25 8.68
CA LEU A 144 8.21 -10.55 8.03
C LEU A 144 6.86 -11.23 8.35
N LEU A 145 6.04 -11.39 7.33
CA LEU A 145 4.76 -12.12 7.42
C LEU A 145 4.96 -13.62 7.13
N ALA A 146 5.86 -14.25 7.88
CA ALA A 146 6.17 -15.67 7.76
C ALA A 146 6.55 -16.25 9.12
N GLY A 147 6.45 -17.57 9.25
CA GLY A 147 6.78 -18.28 10.48
C GLY A 147 7.21 -19.71 10.24
N PRO A 148 7.68 -20.41 11.29
CA PRO A 148 8.08 -21.81 11.18
C PRO A 148 6.91 -22.76 10.90
N ASP A 149 5.67 -22.31 11.12
CA ASP A 149 4.44 -23.08 10.95
C ASP A 149 3.23 -22.17 10.68
N GLU A 150 2.05 -22.78 10.56
CA GLU A 150 0.79 -22.09 10.31
C GLU A 150 0.20 -21.35 11.54
N HIS A 151 0.83 -21.43 12.71
CA HIS A 151 0.32 -20.88 13.95
C HIS A 151 1.16 -19.75 14.53
N SER A 152 2.37 -19.58 14.02
CA SER A 152 3.34 -18.62 14.55
C SER A 152 3.99 -17.78 13.45
N VAL A 153 4.55 -16.66 13.84
CA VAL A 153 5.41 -15.80 13.01
C VAL A 153 6.78 -15.68 13.67
N VAL A 154 7.81 -15.39 12.88
CA VAL A 154 9.11 -15.03 13.44
C VAL A 154 8.92 -13.75 14.26
N GLN A 155 9.24 -13.80 15.56
CA GLN A 155 9.05 -12.67 16.46
C GLN A 155 10.27 -11.76 16.52
N ASP A 156 11.47 -12.32 16.41
CA ASP A 156 12.73 -11.59 16.52
C ASP A 156 13.50 -11.62 15.20
N LEU A 157 13.68 -10.46 14.62
CA LEU A 157 14.45 -10.21 13.40
C LEU A 157 15.75 -9.43 13.68
N SER A 158 16.23 -9.43 14.93
CA SER A 158 17.43 -8.68 15.33
C SER A 158 18.75 -9.33 14.89
N ASP A 159 18.73 -10.60 14.48
CA ASP A 159 19.92 -11.27 13.94
C ASP A 159 20.36 -10.59 12.62
N PRO A 160 21.65 -10.18 12.49
CA PRO A 160 22.13 -9.49 11.29
C PRO A 160 21.88 -10.21 9.96
N SER A 161 21.72 -11.53 9.95
CA SER A 161 21.42 -12.29 8.75
C SER A 161 20.07 -11.94 8.12
N TRP A 162 19.13 -11.38 8.88
CA TRP A 162 17.89 -10.86 8.33
C TRP A 162 18.08 -9.58 7.51
N GLN A 163 18.99 -8.71 7.98
CA GLN A 163 19.34 -7.50 7.22
C GLN A 163 20.15 -7.84 5.96
N GLU A 164 20.98 -8.87 6.01
CA GLU A 164 21.69 -9.39 4.82
C GLU A 164 20.70 -9.91 3.78
N ASP A 165 19.71 -10.72 4.19
CA ASP A 165 18.64 -11.20 3.30
C ASP A 165 17.81 -10.05 2.72
N ARG A 166 17.43 -9.07 3.55
CA ARG A 166 16.69 -7.88 3.13
C ARG A 166 17.44 -7.11 2.04
N THR A 167 18.72 -6.87 2.27
CA THR A 167 19.59 -6.20 1.30
C THR A 167 19.72 -7.02 -0.01
N ALA A 168 19.84 -8.32 0.07
CA ALA A 168 19.92 -9.21 -1.10
C ALA A 168 18.60 -9.23 -1.90
N LEU A 169 17.44 -9.11 -1.22
CA LEU A 169 16.13 -8.96 -1.85
C LEU A 169 16.01 -7.63 -2.59
N GLU A 170 16.33 -6.51 -1.93
CA GLU A 170 16.33 -5.16 -2.52
C GLU A 170 17.23 -5.09 -3.76
N ASN A 171 18.41 -5.72 -3.70
CA ASN A 171 19.36 -5.80 -4.82
C ASN A 171 18.94 -6.80 -5.91
N HIS A 172 17.84 -7.52 -5.73
CA HIS A 172 17.39 -8.58 -6.65
C HIS A 172 18.36 -9.76 -6.77
N GLU A 173 19.17 -10.04 -5.76
CA GLU A 173 20.14 -11.14 -5.74
C GLU A 173 19.50 -12.48 -5.39
N ILE A 174 18.44 -12.47 -4.58
CA ILE A 174 17.64 -13.64 -4.20
C ILE A 174 16.15 -13.40 -4.45
N ALA A 175 15.36 -14.48 -4.53
CA ALA A 175 13.91 -14.38 -4.52
C ALA A 175 13.37 -14.55 -3.09
N PHE A 176 12.30 -13.83 -2.75
CA PHE A 176 11.68 -13.92 -1.43
C PHE A 176 11.22 -15.33 -1.08
N ALA A 177 10.63 -16.03 -2.06
CA ALA A 177 10.26 -17.43 -1.89
C ALA A 177 11.44 -18.34 -1.57
N ASP A 178 12.58 -18.14 -2.23
CA ASP A 178 13.78 -18.95 -2.02
C ASP A 178 14.39 -18.69 -0.63
N MET A 179 14.39 -17.43 -0.18
CA MET A 179 14.78 -17.07 1.18
C MET A 179 13.92 -17.78 2.23
N LEU A 180 12.59 -17.75 2.08
CA LEU A 180 11.69 -18.42 3.02
C LEU A 180 11.90 -19.94 3.04
N ILE A 181 12.04 -20.57 1.87
CA ILE A 181 12.33 -22.01 1.75
C ILE A 181 13.65 -22.36 2.44
N LEU A 182 14.71 -21.57 2.18
CA LEU A 182 16.04 -21.81 2.78
C LEU A 182 16.01 -21.72 4.30
N ARG A 183 15.21 -20.78 4.84
CA ARG A 183 15.02 -20.59 6.29
C ARG A 183 14.00 -21.56 6.90
N GLY A 184 13.35 -22.40 6.10
CA GLY A 184 12.35 -23.36 6.55
C GLY A 184 11.06 -22.69 7.04
N LEU A 185 10.70 -21.57 6.41
CA LEU A 185 9.54 -20.76 6.80
C LEU A 185 8.34 -20.95 5.85
N VAL A 186 7.16 -20.74 6.39
CA VAL A 186 5.88 -20.76 5.70
C VAL A 186 5.38 -19.33 5.56
N LEU A 187 4.99 -18.92 4.35
CA LEU A 187 4.36 -17.64 4.10
C LEU A 187 2.95 -17.59 4.73
N ARG A 188 2.69 -16.62 5.57
CA ARG A 188 1.45 -16.46 6.35
C ARG A 188 0.48 -15.49 5.65
N THR A 189 -0.14 -15.95 4.57
CA THR A 189 -1.08 -15.12 3.80
C THR A 189 -2.42 -14.90 4.52
N ASP A 190 -2.71 -15.68 5.54
CA ASP A 190 -3.84 -15.49 6.47
C ASP A 190 -3.73 -14.19 7.27
N LEU A 191 -2.53 -13.59 7.37
CA LEU A 191 -2.30 -12.29 8.00
C LEU A 191 -2.63 -11.11 7.08
N LEU A 192 -2.93 -11.37 5.81
CA LEU A 192 -3.29 -10.34 4.84
C LEU A 192 -4.80 -10.21 4.67
N GLY A 193 -5.29 -8.98 4.64
CA GLY A 193 -6.66 -8.64 4.27
C GLY A 193 -6.71 -7.85 2.96
N LEU A 194 -7.52 -8.27 1.98
CA LEU A 194 -7.68 -7.53 0.72
C LEU A 194 -8.64 -6.35 0.92
N ILE A 195 -8.21 -5.12 0.59
CA ILE A 195 -8.95 -3.89 0.89
C ILE A 195 -9.50 -3.23 -0.36
N SER A 196 -8.66 -2.97 -1.36
CA SER A 196 -9.03 -2.22 -2.57
C SER A 196 -8.08 -2.54 -3.73
N ASN A 197 -8.49 -2.15 -4.95
CA ASN A 197 -7.64 -2.22 -6.12
C ASN A 197 -7.72 -0.90 -6.89
N PHE A 198 -6.57 -0.34 -7.23
CA PHE A 198 -6.48 0.90 -7.98
C PHE A 198 -5.63 0.71 -9.24
N CYS A 199 -6.20 1.10 -10.38
CA CYS A 199 -5.48 1.14 -11.64
C CYS A 199 -5.06 2.57 -11.97
N THR A 200 -3.82 2.76 -12.37
CA THR A 200 -3.32 4.05 -12.85
C THR A 200 -4.14 4.51 -14.07
N PRO A 201 -4.48 5.80 -14.19
CA PRO A 201 -5.23 6.34 -15.31
C PRO A 201 -4.64 5.98 -16.69
N GLU A 202 -5.50 5.89 -17.71
CA GLU A 202 -5.11 5.44 -19.06
C GLU A 202 -4.13 6.38 -19.76
N PHE A 203 -4.16 7.67 -19.45
CA PHE A 203 -3.26 8.66 -20.05
C PHE A 203 -1.82 8.57 -19.55
N GLU A 204 -1.55 7.80 -18.50
CA GLU A 204 -0.19 7.66 -17.97
C GLU A 204 0.65 6.67 -18.77
N THR A 205 1.93 7.01 -18.95
CA THR A 205 2.90 6.18 -19.68
C THR A 205 3.47 5.02 -18.87
N LYS A 206 3.41 5.13 -17.52
CA LYS A 206 3.73 4.05 -16.58
C LYS A 206 2.46 3.75 -15.78
N ARG A 207 1.94 2.55 -15.95
CA ARG A 207 0.67 2.17 -15.31
C ARG A 207 0.84 0.93 -14.45
N TYR A 208 0.16 0.97 -13.30
CA TYR A 208 0.09 -0.12 -12.35
C TYR A 208 -1.36 -0.47 -12.04
N ASP A 209 -1.63 -1.76 -11.90
CA ASP A 209 -2.85 -2.31 -11.34
C ASP A 209 -2.52 -2.80 -9.93
N THR A 210 -2.76 -1.93 -8.95
CA THR A 210 -2.26 -2.10 -7.59
C THR A 210 -3.32 -2.67 -6.68
N PHE A 211 -3.07 -3.81 -6.08
CA PHE A 211 -3.88 -4.39 -5.03
C PHE A 211 -3.40 -3.89 -3.67
N PHE A 212 -4.33 -3.39 -2.87
CA PHE A 212 -4.07 -2.88 -1.53
C PHE A 212 -4.53 -3.91 -0.50
N PHE A 213 -3.59 -4.34 0.31
CA PHE A 213 -3.80 -5.26 1.42
C PHE A 213 -3.66 -4.52 2.75
N SER A 214 -4.19 -5.11 3.80
CA SER A 214 -3.89 -4.75 5.19
C SER A 214 -3.13 -5.89 5.85
N ALA A 215 -2.28 -5.56 6.82
CA ALA A 215 -1.65 -6.53 7.70
C ALA A 215 -1.59 -5.96 9.13
N LEU A 216 -1.84 -6.80 10.12
CA LEU A 216 -1.60 -6.43 11.52
C LEU A 216 -0.10 -6.53 11.80
N MET A 217 0.46 -5.53 12.50
CA MET A 217 1.85 -5.58 12.96
C MET A 217 2.07 -6.83 13.83
N PRO A 218 2.98 -7.76 13.47
CA PRO A 218 3.26 -8.94 14.27
C PRO A 218 3.87 -8.57 15.62
N GLU A 219 3.48 -9.31 16.65
CA GLU A 219 4.04 -9.13 17.98
C GLU A 219 5.54 -9.47 18.00
N GLY A 220 6.33 -8.67 18.69
CA GLY A 220 7.78 -8.85 18.85
C GLY A 220 8.63 -8.25 17.73
N GLN A 221 8.06 -7.99 16.56
CA GLN A 221 8.76 -7.33 15.46
C GLN A 221 8.73 -5.81 15.59
N VAL A 222 9.68 -5.14 14.95
CA VAL A 222 9.78 -3.68 14.90
C VAL A 222 9.83 -3.26 13.44
N ALA A 223 8.87 -2.43 13.03
CA ALA A 223 8.93 -1.82 11.70
C ALA A 223 9.94 -0.68 11.69
N ASP A 224 10.77 -0.64 10.68
CA ASP A 224 11.77 0.42 10.45
C ASP A 224 11.61 1.01 9.03
N GLY A 225 12.35 2.07 8.75
CA GLY A 225 12.38 2.71 7.44
C GLY A 225 13.75 2.60 6.79
N GLU A 226 14.50 1.56 7.09
CA GLU A 226 15.85 1.34 6.56
C GLU A 226 15.80 0.81 5.12
N THR A 227 15.25 1.61 4.21
CA THR A 227 15.15 1.32 2.78
C THR A 227 15.74 2.48 1.96
N SER A 228 16.29 2.17 0.79
CA SER A 228 16.80 3.16 -0.15
C SER A 228 15.70 4.00 -0.83
N GLU A 229 14.45 3.59 -0.76
CA GLU A 229 13.30 4.20 -1.44
C GLU A 229 12.58 5.27 -0.60
N ALA A 230 12.76 5.27 0.72
CA ALA A 230 12.12 6.20 1.64
C ALA A 230 13.10 7.22 2.23
N GLN A 231 12.67 8.48 2.27
CA GLN A 231 13.37 9.54 3.00
C GLN A 231 13.06 9.48 4.50
N ILE A 232 11.83 9.14 4.83
CA ILE A 232 11.31 9.03 6.21
C ILE A 232 10.24 7.94 6.20
N ALA A 233 10.21 7.16 7.28
CA ALA A 233 9.17 6.18 7.54
C ALA A 233 8.74 6.25 9.00
N ASP A 234 7.44 6.22 9.26
CA ASP A 234 6.94 6.23 10.63
C ASP A 234 5.48 5.75 10.71
N TRP A 235 5.06 5.48 11.95
CA TRP A 235 3.68 5.21 12.31
C TRP A 235 2.91 6.52 12.45
N VAL A 236 1.79 6.61 11.77
CA VAL A 236 0.94 7.81 11.79
C VAL A 236 -0.53 7.44 11.93
N THR A 237 -1.32 8.29 12.57
CA THR A 237 -2.78 8.12 12.55
C THR A 237 -3.34 8.57 11.20
N PRO A 238 -4.41 7.91 10.67
CA PRO A 238 -5.08 8.36 9.46
C PRO A 238 -5.53 9.82 9.53
N ALA A 239 -5.99 10.27 10.70
CA ALA A 239 -6.44 11.63 10.91
C ALA A 239 -5.29 12.64 10.74
N TYR A 240 -4.10 12.30 11.22
CA TYR A 240 -2.91 13.11 11.03
C TYR A 240 -2.52 13.20 9.57
N ALA A 241 -2.36 12.04 8.91
CA ALA A 241 -1.97 11.98 7.50
C ALA A 241 -2.92 12.80 6.60
N MET A 242 -4.23 12.67 6.81
CA MET A 242 -5.23 13.42 6.04
C MET A 242 -5.14 14.94 6.29
N ARG A 243 -4.89 15.38 7.54
CA ARG A 243 -4.69 16.81 7.83
C ARG A 243 -3.42 17.37 7.18
N ALA A 244 -2.32 16.62 7.23
CA ALA A 244 -1.08 17.00 6.58
C ALA A 244 -1.27 17.13 5.05
N GLY A 245 -2.08 16.26 4.45
CA GLY A 245 -2.48 16.35 3.05
C GLY A 245 -3.35 17.58 2.76
N ASP A 246 -4.35 17.87 3.59
CA ASP A 246 -5.22 19.05 3.45
C ASP A 246 -4.45 20.37 3.61
N ALA A 247 -3.45 20.40 4.48
CA ALA A 247 -2.56 21.55 4.67
C ALA A 247 -1.53 21.71 3.52
N GLY A 248 -1.43 20.74 2.61
CA GLY A 248 -0.45 20.76 1.52
C GLY A 248 0.97 20.36 1.92
N ASN A 249 1.18 19.90 3.17
CA ASN A 249 2.48 19.46 3.67
C ASN A 249 2.87 18.08 3.11
N TRP A 250 1.86 17.24 2.84
CA TRP A 250 2.03 15.91 2.29
C TRP A 250 1.31 15.76 0.96
N LEU A 251 1.98 15.10 0.03
CA LEU A 251 1.37 14.70 -1.22
C LEU A 251 0.70 13.34 -1.05
N LEU A 252 -0.63 13.36 -0.87
CA LEU A 252 -1.44 12.13 -0.82
C LEU A 252 -2.16 11.94 -2.15
N LEU A 253 -2.06 10.73 -2.70
CA LEU A 253 -2.80 10.34 -3.90
C LEU A 253 -4.19 9.80 -3.54
N ALA A 254 -5.09 9.73 -4.53
CA ALA A 254 -6.44 9.20 -4.36
C ALA A 254 -6.48 7.81 -3.67
N PRO A 255 -5.66 6.82 -4.06
CA PRO A 255 -5.59 5.53 -3.36
C PRO A 255 -5.24 5.67 -1.89
N THR A 256 -4.27 6.52 -1.57
CA THR A 256 -3.82 6.76 -0.19
C THR A 256 -4.94 7.35 0.66
N VAL A 257 -5.61 8.41 0.15
CA VAL A 257 -6.74 9.06 0.85
C VAL A 257 -7.90 8.08 1.08
N TYR A 258 -8.26 7.29 0.05
CA TYR A 258 -9.30 6.27 0.18
C TYR A 258 -8.99 5.25 1.28
N ASN A 259 -7.79 4.68 1.25
CA ASN A 259 -7.39 3.65 2.19
C ASN A 259 -7.21 4.20 3.62
N LEU A 260 -6.68 5.43 3.79
CA LEU A 260 -6.66 6.12 5.09
C LEU A 260 -8.08 6.32 5.65
N THR A 261 -9.05 6.66 4.78
CA THR A 261 -10.46 6.78 5.20
C THR A 261 -11.03 5.42 5.63
N CYS A 262 -10.62 4.34 4.96
CA CYS A 262 -11.00 2.97 5.36
C CYS A 262 -10.45 2.59 6.72
N ILE A 263 -9.17 2.89 7.00
CA ILE A 263 -8.53 2.64 8.29
C ILE A 263 -9.23 3.45 9.38
N ALA A 264 -9.47 4.74 9.14
CA ALA A 264 -10.15 5.63 10.10
C ALA A 264 -11.59 5.21 10.44
N SER A 265 -12.22 4.34 9.66
CA SER A 265 -13.57 3.85 9.90
C SER A 265 -13.64 2.60 10.80
N ALA A 266 -12.50 1.97 11.10
CA ALA A 266 -12.41 0.78 11.94
C ALA A 266 -12.23 1.17 13.42
N GLN A 267 -12.65 0.28 14.33
CA GLN A 267 -12.56 0.53 15.77
C GLN A 267 -11.17 0.16 16.33
N ASN A 268 -10.50 -0.81 15.71
CA ASN A 268 -9.17 -1.27 16.07
C ASN A 268 -8.47 -1.95 14.88
N ALA A 269 -7.17 -2.17 15.00
CA ALA A 269 -6.35 -2.72 13.92
C ALA A 269 -6.77 -4.15 13.52
N LYS A 270 -7.12 -4.98 14.48
CA LYS A 270 -7.58 -6.35 14.24
C LYS A 270 -8.87 -6.36 13.43
N GLU A 271 -9.87 -5.57 13.83
CA GLU A 271 -11.13 -5.43 13.08
C GLU A 271 -10.87 -4.97 11.65
N PHE A 272 -9.96 -3.99 11.46
CA PHE A 272 -9.63 -3.49 10.14
C PHE A 272 -9.10 -4.60 9.21
N VAL A 273 -8.19 -5.44 9.70
CA VAL A 273 -7.57 -6.52 8.93
C VAL A 273 -8.53 -7.67 8.66
N GLU A 274 -9.30 -8.11 9.69
CA GLU A 274 -10.20 -9.26 9.60
C GLU A 274 -11.50 -8.96 8.84
N THR A 275 -11.86 -7.68 8.66
CA THR A 275 -13.07 -7.31 7.95
C THR A 275 -12.96 -7.68 6.47
N ARG A 276 -13.71 -8.66 6.02
CA ARG A 276 -13.81 -9.03 4.60
C ARG A 276 -14.55 -7.95 3.82
N ARG A 277 -13.98 -7.53 2.72
CA ARG A 277 -14.54 -6.49 1.84
C ARG A 277 -14.68 -7.04 0.43
N ARG A 278 -15.75 -6.64 -0.24
CA ARG A 278 -15.86 -6.89 -1.68
C ARG A 278 -14.88 -5.97 -2.41
N LEU A 279 -13.99 -6.55 -3.19
CA LEU A 279 -13.05 -5.78 -3.97
C LEU A 279 -13.78 -4.90 -4.99
N THR A 280 -13.39 -3.64 -5.05
CA THR A 280 -13.79 -2.72 -6.11
C THR A 280 -12.52 -2.20 -6.77
N ARG A 281 -12.49 -2.25 -8.10
CA ARG A 281 -11.41 -1.68 -8.89
C ARG A 281 -11.73 -0.23 -9.18
N PHE A 282 -10.82 0.65 -8.81
CA PHE A 282 -10.91 2.09 -9.03
C PHE A 282 -9.92 2.53 -10.11
N MET A 283 -10.34 3.50 -10.91
CA MET A 283 -9.47 4.17 -11.86
C MET A 283 -9.96 5.60 -12.03
N SER A 284 -9.08 6.58 -11.82
CA SER A 284 -9.41 7.97 -12.09
C SER A 284 -9.39 8.26 -13.58
N TYR A 285 -10.28 9.13 -14.04
CA TYR A 285 -10.35 9.58 -15.42
C TYR A 285 -10.42 11.12 -15.50
N PRO A 286 -9.96 11.73 -16.59
CA PRO A 286 -9.95 13.18 -16.72
C PRO A 286 -11.34 13.72 -17.10
N ILE A 287 -11.73 14.83 -16.47
CA ILE A 287 -12.89 15.62 -16.86
C ILE A 287 -12.40 17.04 -17.17
N LYS A 288 -12.74 17.56 -18.36
CA LYS A 288 -12.46 18.95 -18.75
C LYS A 288 -13.60 19.83 -18.30
N LYS A 289 -13.31 20.85 -17.46
CA LYS A 289 -14.27 21.86 -17.02
C LYS A 289 -14.47 22.93 -18.11
N GLU A 290 -15.51 23.76 -17.96
CA GLU A 290 -15.84 24.84 -18.91
C GLU A 290 -14.72 25.89 -19.07
N ASP A 291 -13.94 26.13 -18.02
CA ASP A 291 -12.78 27.03 -18.01
C ASP A 291 -11.52 26.42 -18.66
N GLY A 292 -11.63 25.19 -19.18
CA GLY A 292 -10.53 24.46 -19.81
C GLY A 292 -9.65 23.66 -18.83
N THR A 293 -9.87 23.78 -17.53
CA THR A 293 -9.11 23.04 -16.51
C THR A 293 -9.47 21.54 -16.54
N PHE A 294 -8.45 20.66 -16.46
CA PHE A 294 -8.68 19.26 -16.27
C PHE A 294 -8.74 18.89 -14.77
N MET A 295 -9.77 18.13 -14.42
CA MET A 295 -9.90 17.47 -13.12
C MET A 295 -9.73 15.97 -13.31
N LEU A 296 -9.10 15.29 -12.37
CA LEU A 296 -9.08 13.84 -12.27
C LEU A 296 -10.23 13.42 -11.35
N HIS A 297 -11.17 12.71 -11.89
CA HIS A 297 -12.36 12.22 -11.20
C HIS A 297 -12.21 10.74 -10.87
N CYS A 298 -12.56 10.35 -9.65
CA CYS A 298 -12.59 8.96 -9.21
C CYS A 298 -13.92 8.68 -8.50
N ASP A 299 -14.68 7.73 -9.01
CA ASP A 299 -15.94 7.29 -8.41
C ASP A 299 -15.68 6.24 -7.34
N PHE A 300 -16.32 6.41 -6.19
CA PHE A 300 -16.33 5.44 -5.10
C PHE A 300 -17.76 4.92 -4.91
N PRO A 301 -18.09 3.71 -5.41
CA PRO A 301 -19.41 3.15 -5.25
C PRO A 301 -19.70 2.87 -3.78
N LYS A 302 -21.00 2.91 -3.43
CA LYS A 302 -21.43 2.55 -2.07
C LYS A 302 -20.90 1.16 -1.71
N ARG A 303 -20.28 1.06 -0.55
CA ARG A 303 -19.99 -0.24 0.04
C ARG A 303 -21.33 -0.90 0.41
N LYS A 304 -21.57 -2.07 -0.18
CA LYS A 304 -22.72 -2.91 0.17
C LYS A 304 -22.33 -3.82 1.32
#